data_3613683243912275c7b21353023abce2
#
_entry.id   3613683243912275c7b21353023abce2
#
_cell.length_a   1.000
_cell.length_b   1.000
_cell.length_c   1.000
_cell.angle_alpha   90.00
_cell.angle_beta   90.00
_cell.angle_gamma   90.00
#
_symmetry.space_group_name_H-M   'P 1'
#
loop_
_entity.id
_entity.type
_entity.pdbx_description
1 polymer ?
#
loop_
_entity_poly.entity_id
_entity_poly.type
_entity_poly.pdbx_seq_one_letter_code
_entity_poly.pdbx_strand_id
1 'polypeptide(L)'
;MCTRNIVSVVVLSWFSVFPLTAQRPIPDVNDGNALQRECGEALNQADNAGAGSIGAREEVGRGSDMGQCLGLVTGVWHTHMMLVDDFGSREAFCANEVVSAGRMARIVDAYLKRYPGELKMWDTVLILRAFIREFPCN
;
A
#
# COMPACT_ATOMS: atom_id res chain seq x y z
N MET A 1 35.54 -65.06 -15.55
CA MET A 1 36.18 -64.10 -14.64
C MET A 1 35.92 -62.69 -15.20
N CYS A 2 34.98 -62.01 -14.57
CA CYS A 2 34.49 -60.70 -15.05
C CYS A 2 34.89 -59.65 -14.00
N THR A 3 35.91 -58.85 -14.35
CA THR A 3 36.42 -57.76 -13.49
C THR A 3 35.57 -56.53 -13.70
N ARG A 4 34.75 -56.16 -12.70
CA ARG A 4 33.98 -54.90 -12.69
C ARG A 4 34.87 -53.74 -12.25
N ASN A 5 35.20 -52.87 -13.15
CA ASN A 5 35.79 -51.56 -12.85
C ASN A 5 34.73 -50.65 -12.23
N ILE A 6 34.89 -50.30 -10.96
CA ILE A 6 34.10 -49.30 -10.26
C ILE A 6 34.78 -47.94 -10.50
N VAL A 7 34.19 -47.13 -11.34
CA VAL A 7 34.59 -45.74 -11.50
C VAL A 7 33.91 -44.94 -10.41
N SER A 8 34.68 -44.55 -9.40
CA SER A 8 34.21 -43.59 -8.37
C SER A 8 34.12 -42.20 -8.96
N VAL A 9 32.89 -41.73 -9.19
CA VAL A 9 32.64 -40.34 -9.56
C VAL A 9 32.56 -39.52 -8.26
N VAL A 10 33.62 -38.75 -8.00
CA VAL A 10 33.65 -37.75 -6.93
C VAL A 10 32.91 -36.54 -7.41
N VAL A 11 31.66 -36.37 -6.98
CA VAL A 11 30.87 -35.14 -7.20
C VAL A 11 31.34 -34.11 -6.18
N LEU A 12 32.20 -33.20 -6.60
CA LEU A 12 32.56 -32.01 -5.84
C LEU A 12 31.37 -31.05 -5.84
N SER A 13 30.54 -31.12 -4.80
CA SER A 13 29.46 -30.15 -4.53
C SER A 13 30.07 -28.79 -4.18
N TRP A 14 30.12 -27.90 -5.13
CA TRP A 14 30.42 -26.50 -4.89
C TRP A 14 29.20 -25.85 -4.24
N PHE A 15 29.12 -25.89 -2.92
CA PHE A 15 28.22 -25.02 -2.18
C PHE A 15 28.72 -23.60 -2.30
N SER A 16 28.15 -22.87 -3.27
CA SER A 16 28.28 -21.42 -3.35
C SER A 16 27.58 -20.84 -2.12
N VAL A 17 28.35 -20.47 -1.11
CA VAL A 17 27.86 -19.65 -0.01
C VAL A 17 27.53 -18.28 -0.58
N PHE A 18 26.26 -18.08 -0.94
CA PHE A 18 25.75 -16.74 -1.22
C PHE A 18 25.89 -15.91 0.06
N PRO A 19 26.63 -14.79 0.05
CA PRO A 19 26.61 -13.92 1.21
C PRO A 19 25.16 -13.48 1.41
N LEU A 20 24.62 -13.73 2.61
CA LEU A 20 23.38 -13.12 3.08
C LEU A 20 23.65 -11.61 3.04
N THR A 21 23.35 -10.98 1.91
CA THR A 21 23.32 -9.52 1.85
C THR A 21 22.33 -9.08 2.91
N ALA A 22 22.87 -8.38 3.91
CA ALA A 22 22.06 -7.77 4.97
C ALA A 22 20.90 -7.05 4.29
N GLN A 23 19.69 -7.58 4.49
CA GLN A 23 18.49 -6.93 4.01
C GLN A 23 18.53 -5.53 4.60
N ARG A 24 18.68 -4.53 3.73
CA ARG A 24 18.49 -3.14 4.16
C ARG A 24 17.13 -3.12 4.84
N PRO A 25 17.03 -2.55 6.05
CA PRO A 25 15.72 -2.35 6.65
C PRO A 25 14.89 -1.64 5.58
N ILE A 26 13.78 -2.27 5.16
CA ILE A 26 12.80 -1.64 4.31
C ILE A 26 12.42 -0.38 5.07
N PRO A 27 12.68 0.84 4.55
CA PRO A 27 12.22 2.03 5.22
C PRO A 27 10.73 1.83 5.49
N ASP A 28 10.24 2.25 6.65
CA ASP A 28 8.82 2.18 7.01
C ASP A 28 8.02 3.02 6.00
N VAL A 29 7.82 2.43 4.80
CA VAL A 29 7.07 3.02 3.69
C VAL A 29 5.57 3.02 3.94
N ASN A 30 5.13 2.45 5.06
CA ASN A 30 3.72 2.17 5.36
C ASN A 30 3.24 2.95 6.59
N ASP A 31 3.77 4.16 6.81
CA ASP A 31 3.30 5.05 7.87
C ASP A 31 2.42 6.19 7.31
N GLY A 32 1.79 6.92 8.21
CA GLY A 32 0.95 8.05 7.84
C GLY A 32 1.67 9.21 7.15
N ASN A 33 3.00 9.34 7.31
CA ASN A 33 3.75 10.38 6.59
C ASN A 33 3.88 10.02 5.11
N ALA A 34 4.14 8.75 4.79
CA ALA A 34 4.14 8.27 3.42
C ALA A 34 2.75 8.43 2.80
N LEU A 35 1.71 7.97 3.49
CA LEU A 35 0.33 8.08 3.04
C LEU A 35 -0.10 9.54 2.81
N GLN A 36 0.29 10.47 3.68
CA GLN A 36 -0.03 11.90 3.53
C GLN A 36 0.61 12.49 2.28
N ARG A 37 1.86 12.13 1.99
CA ARG A 37 2.55 12.58 0.77
C ARG A 37 1.88 12.02 -0.47
N GLU A 38 1.61 10.72 -0.50
CA GLU A 38 1.04 10.02 -1.65
C GLU A 38 -0.39 10.49 -1.96
N CYS A 39 -1.23 10.63 -0.95
CA CYS A 39 -2.59 11.13 -1.13
C CYS A 39 -2.62 12.64 -1.45
N GLY A 40 -1.72 13.42 -0.86
CA GLY A 40 -1.57 14.84 -1.20
C GLY A 40 -1.19 15.04 -2.65
N GLU A 41 -0.25 14.27 -3.18
CA GLU A 41 0.16 14.33 -4.58
C GLU A 41 -0.96 13.84 -5.53
N ALA A 42 -1.67 12.77 -5.15
CA ALA A 42 -2.82 12.26 -5.90
C ALA A 42 -3.92 13.34 -6.08
N LEU A 43 -4.22 14.08 -5.02
CA LEU A 43 -5.22 15.15 -5.05
C LEU A 43 -4.73 16.36 -5.83
N ASN A 44 -3.46 16.76 -5.69
CA ASN A 44 -2.86 17.83 -6.48
C ASN A 44 -2.94 17.55 -7.97
N GLN A 45 -2.68 16.32 -8.40
CA GLN A 45 -2.80 15.93 -9.80
C GLN A 45 -4.25 15.97 -10.29
N ALA A 46 -5.19 15.48 -9.50
CA ALA A 46 -6.61 15.48 -9.85
C ALA A 46 -7.16 16.91 -10.00
N ASP A 47 -6.73 17.83 -9.12
CA ASP A 47 -7.19 19.21 -9.12
C ASP A 47 -6.51 20.05 -10.22
N ASN A 48 -5.29 19.67 -10.65
CA ASN A 48 -4.50 20.34 -11.69
C ASN A 48 -4.51 19.60 -13.04
N ALA A 49 -5.37 18.61 -13.23
CA ALA A 49 -5.48 17.87 -14.49
C ALA A 49 -5.83 18.84 -15.65
N GLY A 50 -4.82 19.27 -16.41
CA GLY A 50 -4.94 20.24 -17.50
C GLY A 50 -3.93 21.38 -17.45
N ALA A 51 -3.17 21.54 -16.39
CA ALA A 51 -2.15 22.61 -16.24
C ALA A 51 -0.75 22.09 -16.60
N GLY A 52 -0.38 22.15 -17.88
CA GLY A 52 1.00 22.14 -18.35
C GLY A 52 1.68 20.77 -18.48
N SER A 53 2.62 20.68 -19.42
CA SER A 53 3.46 19.51 -19.65
C SER A 53 4.53 19.37 -18.56
N ILE A 54 4.44 18.31 -17.79
CA ILE A 54 5.44 17.89 -16.80
C ILE A 54 6.46 16.97 -17.50
N GLY A 55 7.74 17.02 -17.10
CA GLY A 55 8.76 16.12 -17.64
C GLY A 55 8.41 14.65 -17.38
N ALA A 56 8.60 13.77 -18.36
CA ALA A 56 8.20 12.36 -18.32
C ALA A 56 8.64 11.59 -17.04
N ARG A 57 9.80 11.95 -16.46
CA ARG A 57 10.32 11.29 -15.26
C ARG A 57 9.58 11.71 -13.99
N GLU A 58 9.14 12.96 -13.94
CA GLU A 58 8.34 13.51 -12.84
C GLU A 58 6.90 13.00 -12.92
N GLU A 59 6.38 12.84 -14.13
CA GLU A 59 5.07 12.25 -14.39
C GLU A 59 4.97 10.79 -13.93
N VAL A 60 6.02 9.99 -14.14
CA VAL A 60 6.07 8.58 -13.65
C VAL A 60 6.08 8.52 -12.12
N GLY A 61 6.85 9.37 -11.44
CA GLY A 61 6.87 9.43 -9.98
C GLY A 61 5.51 9.79 -9.39
N ARG A 62 4.88 10.81 -9.92
CA ARG A 62 3.54 11.28 -9.50
C ARG A 62 2.47 10.23 -9.78
N GLY A 63 2.52 9.56 -10.92
CA GLY A 63 1.60 8.46 -11.25
C GLY A 63 1.71 7.30 -10.27
N SER A 64 2.91 7.01 -9.78
CA SER A 64 3.14 6.00 -8.74
C SER A 64 2.50 6.38 -7.41
N ASP A 65 2.74 7.60 -6.91
CA ASP A 65 2.17 8.07 -5.64
C ASP A 65 0.64 8.12 -5.68
N MET A 66 0.07 8.59 -6.79
CA MET A 66 -1.37 8.55 -7.01
C MET A 66 -1.92 7.13 -7.01
N GLY A 67 -1.27 6.21 -7.70
CA GLY A 67 -1.65 4.80 -7.74
C GLY A 67 -1.60 4.14 -6.37
N GLN A 68 -0.59 4.46 -5.57
CA GLN A 68 -0.45 3.93 -4.20
C GLN A 68 -1.56 4.45 -3.29
N CYS A 69 -1.80 5.76 -3.24
CA CYS A 69 -2.89 6.30 -2.44
C CYS A 69 -4.25 5.71 -2.85
N LEU A 70 -4.63 5.83 -4.13
CA LEU A 70 -5.93 5.36 -4.59
C LEU A 70 -6.10 3.84 -4.44
N GLY A 71 -5.04 3.07 -4.73
CA GLY A 71 -5.02 1.62 -4.55
C GLY A 71 -5.19 1.21 -3.09
N LEU A 72 -4.49 1.87 -2.18
CA LEU A 72 -4.55 1.55 -0.77
C LEU A 72 -5.90 1.92 -0.14
N VAL A 73 -6.42 3.12 -0.39
CA VAL A 73 -7.72 3.53 0.17
C VAL A 73 -8.88 2.68 -0.35
N THR A 74 -8.87 2.32 -1.64
CA THR A 74 -9.88 1.42 -2.21
C THR A 74 -9.69 -0.03 -1.73
N GLY A 75 -8.45 -0.47 -1.55
CA GLY A 75 -8.13 -1.79 -1.01
C GLY A 75 -8.67 -1.97 0.41
N VAL A 76 -8.45 -1.01 1.30
CA VAL A 76 -9.01 -1.03 2.67
C VAL A 76 -10.53 -1.01 2.64
N TRP A 77 -11.13 -0.18 1.78
CA TRP A 77 -12.58 -0.10 1.62
C TRP A 77 -13.17 -1.45 1.17
N HIS A 78 -12.70 -2.02 0.07
CA HIS A 78 -13.22 -3.28 -0.46
C HIS A 78 -12.96 -4.45 0.47
N THR A 79 -11.82 -4.47 1.17
CA THR A 79 -11.54 -5.50 2.18
C THR A 79 -12.57 -5.43 3.31
N HIS A 80 -12.92 -4.24 3.79
CA HIS A 80 -13.96 -4.08 4.80
C HIS A 80 -15.31 -4.60 4.30
N MET A 81 -15.75 -4.20 3.09
CA MET A 81 -17.01 -4.67 2.50
C MET A 81 -17.05 -6.19 2.38
N MET A 82 -15.98 -6.79 1.86
CA MET A 82 -15.86 -8.25 1.74
C MET A 82 -15.94 -8.94 3.12
N LEU A 83 -15.26 -8.41 4.13
CA LEU A 83 -15.31 -8.99 5.48
C LEU A 83 -16.72 -8.95 6.09
N VAL A 84 -17.48 -7.91 5.82
CA VAL A 84 -18.87 -7.78 6.29
C VAL A 84 -19.79 -8.70 5.50
N ASP A 85 -19.75 -8.63 4.16
CA ASP A 85 -20.71 -9.30 3.28
C ASP A 85 -20.48 -10.81 3.20
N ASP A 86 -19.22 -11.24 3.05
CA ASP A 86 -18.88 -12.65 2.80
C ASP A 86 -18.53 -13.41 4.09
N PHE A 87 -18.00 -12.74 5.10
CA PHE A 87 -17.54 -13.37 6.33
C PHE A 87 -18.35 -13.00 7.56
N GLY A 88 -19.38 -12.16 7.42
CA GLY A 88 -20.28 -11.77 8.52
C GLY A 88 -19.57 -11.01 9.65
N SER A 89 -18.48 -10.32 9.33
CA SER A 89 -17.78 -9.49 10.31
C SER A 89 -18.64 -8.28 10.70
N ARG A 90 -18.39 -7.75 11.92
CA ARG A 90 -19.05 -6.52 12.33
C ARG A 90 -18.55 -5.35 11.48
N GLU A 91 -19.48 -4.52 11.02
CA GLU A 91 -19.15 -3.27 10.34
C GLU A 91 -18.32 -2.35 11.24
N ALA A 92 -17.18 -1.92 10.73
CA ALA A 92 -16.34 -0.92 11.39
C ALA A 92 -16.79 0.51 11.03
N PHE A 93 -17.35 0.69 9.83
CA PHE A 93 -17.96 1.93 9.36
C PHE A 93 -19.14 1.60 8.43
N CYS A 94 -20.13 2.49 8.36
CA CYS A 94 -21.41 2.28 7.66
C CYS A 94 -21.59 3.33 6.56
N ALA A 95 -21.14 3.03 5.34
CA ALA A 95 -21.37 3.90 4.20
C ALA A 95 -22.64 3.48 3.46
N ASN A 96 -23.64 4.35 3.48
CA ASN A 96 -24.94 4.14 2.83
C ASN A 96 -24.96 4.61 1.36
N GLU A 97 -23.80 4.93 0.78
CA GLU A 97 -23.66 5.48 -0.56
C GLU A 97 -22.42 4.93 -1.27
N VAL A 98 -22.44 5.00 -2.60
CA VAL A 98 -21.25 4.66 -3.40
C VAL A 98 -20.23 5.79 -3.28
N VAL A 99 -19.05 5.49 -2.73
CA VAL A 99 -17.97 6.45 -2.53
C VAL A 99 -16.90 6.24 -3.61
N SER A 100 -16.57 7.30 -4.35
CA SER A 100 -15.50 7.23 -5.36
C SER A 100 -14.11 7.21 -4.71
N ALA A 101 -13.11 6.60 -5.38
CA ALA A 101 -11.73 6.56 -4.93
C ALA A 101 -11.16 7.95 -4.60
N GLY A 102 -11.47 8.95 -5.43
CA GLY A 102 -11.05 10.34 -5.20
C GLY A 102 -11.68 10.96 -3.94
N ARG A 103 -12.94 10.62 -3.62
CA ARG A 103 -13.59 11.04 -2.37
C ARG A 103 -12.96 10.33 -1.16
N MET A 104 -12.69 9.04 -1.28
CA MET A 104 -11.97 8.29 -0.25
C MET A 104 -10.60 8.92 0.06
N ALA A 105 -9.82 9.25 -0.97
CA ALA A 105 -8.53 9.92 -0.80
C ALA A 105 -8.67 11.29 -0.10
N ARG A 106 -9.68 12.10 -0.43
CA ARG A 106 -9.94 13.38 0.24
C ARG A 106 -10.30 13.20 1.72
N ILE A 107 -11.10 12.20 2.07
CA ILE A 107 -11.45 11.87 3.45
C ILE A 107 -10.20 11.53 4.25
N VAL A 108 -9.33 10.70 3.68
CA VAL A 108 -8.08 10.28 4.33
C VAL A 108 -7.12 11.46 4.47
N ASP A 109 -6.91 12.25 3.42
CA ASP A 109 -6.05 13.44 3.45
C ASP A 109 -6.52 14.45 4.50
N ALA A 110 -7.81 14.72 4.57
CA ALA A 110 -8.40 15.60 5.58
C ALA A 110 -8.17 15.08 7.01
N TYR A 111 -8.28 13.75 7.20
CA TYR A 111 -8.00 13.11 8.48
C TYR A 111 -6.54 13.27 8.89
N LEU A 112 -5.59 12.97 8.00
CA LEU A 112 -4.16 13.06 8.27
C LEU A 112 -3.72 14.48 8.60
N LYS A 113 -4.25 15.48 7.90
CA LYS A 113 -4.03 16.90 8.19
C LYS A 113 -4.56 17.32 9.55
N ARG A 114 -5.68 16.74 9.97
CA ARG A 114 -6.32 17.08 11.25
C ARG A 114 -5.63 16.41 12.45
N TYR A 115 -5.02 15.25 12.24
CA TYR A 115 -4.40 14.44 13.32
C TYR A 115 -2.91 14.16 13.07
N PRO A 116 -2.06 15.20 12.98
CA PRO A 116 -0.63 15.01 12.65
C PRO A 116 0.14 14.19 13.69
N GLY A 117 -0.35 14.12 14.92
CA GLY A 117 0.25 13.28 15.98
C GLY A 117 0.10 11.77 15.75
N GLU A 118 -0.79 11.35 14.85
CA GLU A 118 -1.05 9.95 14.53
C GLU A 118 -0.22 9.43 13.33
N LEU A 119 0.50 10.28 12.62
CA LEU A 119 1.21 9.94 11.37
C LEU A 119 2.28 8.83 11.51
N LYS A 120 2.68 8.48 12.72
CA LYS A 120 3.57 7.34 12.99
C LYS A 120 2.84 5.98 13.01
N MET A 121 1.53 5.98 12.90
CA MET A 121 0.74 4.76 12.84
C MET A 121 0.78 4.18 11.42
N TRP A 122 0.43 2.90 11.32
CA TRP A 122 0.27 2.22 10.04
C TRP A 122 -0.78 2.91 9.17
N ASP A 123 -0.47 3.08 7.90
CA ASP A 123 -1.32 3.70 6.88
C ASP A 123 -2.74 3.12 6.83
N THR A 124 -2.85 1.78 6.80
CA THR A 124 -4.13 1.06 6.78
C THR A 124 -5.00 1.35 8.02
N VAL A 125 -4.37 1.52 9.19
CA VAL A 125 -5.07 1.89 10.44
C VAL A 125 -5.59 3.32 10.34
N LEU A 126 -4.81 4.23 9.79
CA LEU A 126 -5.20 5.63 9.61
C LEU A 126 -6.34 5.78 8.60
N ILE A 127 -6.30 5.03 7.50
CA ILE A 127 -7.39 4.96 6.52
C ILE A 127 -8.68 4.46 7.18
N LEU A 128 -8.59 3.35 7.92
CA LEU A 128 -9.75 2.80 8.62
C LEU A 128 -10.34 3.80 9.62
N ARG A 129 -9.50 4.48 10.41
CA ARG A 129 -9.94 5.53 11.33
C ARG A 129 -10.60 6.71 10.63
N ALA A 130 -10.09 7.11 9.46
CA ALA A 130 -10.69 8.15 8.66
C ALA A 130 -12.11 7.75 8.23
N PHE A 131 -12.30 6.52 7.75
CA PHE A 131 -13.61 6.03 7.35
C PHE A 131 -14.59 5.84 8.52
N ILE A 132 -14.12 5.34 9.67
CA ILE A 132 -14.95 5.22 10.88
C ILE A 132 -15.50 6.59 11.33
N ARG A 133 -14.69 7.64 11.19
CA ARG A 133 -15.11 9.00 11.56
C ARG A 133 -16.07 9.64 10.56
N GLU A 134 -15.86 9.38 9.28
CA GLU A 134 -16.70 9.92 8.20
C GLU A 134 -18.03 9.18 8.08
N PHE A 135 -18.04 7.88 8.31
CA PHE A 135 -19.20 6.99 8.14
C PHE A 135 -19.50 6.22 9.42
N PRO A 136 -19.89 6.91 10.51
CA PRO A 136 -20.20 6.22 11.76
C PRO A 136 -21.42 5.30 11.58
N CYS A 137 -21.37 4.10 12.18
CA CYS A 137 -22.53 3.24 12.32
C CYS A 137 -23.40 3.76 13.48
N ASN A 138 -24.72 3.90 13.25
CA ASN A 138 -25.71 4.34 14.25
C ASN A 138 -26.21 3.15 15.10
#